data_19ce3cd55711057d442f789aaac2f352
#
_entry.id   19ce3cd55711057d442f789aaac2f352
#
_cell.length_a   1.000
_cell.length_b   1.000
_cell.length_c   1.000
_cell.angle_alpha   90.00
_cell.angle_beta   90.00
_cell.angle_gamma   90.00
#
_symmetry.space_group_name_H-M   'P 1'
#
loop_
_entity.id
_entity.type
_entity.pdbx_description
1 polymer ?
#
loop_
_entity_poly.entity_id
_entity_poly.type
_entity_poly.pdbx_seq_one_letter_code
_entity_poly.pdbx_strand_id
1 'polypeptide(L)'
;DLTEGFAEQILAGSVRFTLASSTYVDKLGSLYRNPSVTTGAGTIAGQIHYGNGAVELSAWDVGGANNPTLETLVTQLESVKTNQVSYRAPMIPIRAQSLTLSATKVEGGVLNITPDGSGTIDTAECDGFFNFEQGYGQFVFREKIEVTSANRAEIMAQDWYVAELEYTKDGKQWIHKPIMVLPETIKYSAVGYSYIPIDAELLGLSA
;
A
#
# COMPACT_ATOMS: atom_id res chain seq x y z
N ASP A 1 11.78 -20.45 11.42
CA ASP A 1 11.66 -20.15 9.98
C ASP A 1 10.54 -21.00 9.40
N LEU A 2 9.52 -20.37 8.83
CA LEU A 2 8.37 -21.06 8.23
C LEU A 2 8.63 -21.53 6.79
N THR A 3 9.69 -21.02 6.17
CA THR A 3 10.01 -21.33 4.77
C THR A 3 11.12 -22.38 4.60
N GLU A 4 11.80 -22.75 5.70
CA GLU A 4 12.84 -23.80 5.75
C GLU A 4 13.86 -23.72 4.59
N GLY A 5 14.32 -22.51 4.29
CA GLY A 5 15.34 -22.28 3.26
C GLY A 5 14.81 -21.94 1.86
N PHE A 6 13.53 -21.75 1.67
CA PHE A 6 13.02 -21.09 0.46
C PHE A 6 13.39 -19.62 0.48
N ALA A 7 13.81 -19.11 -0.66
CA ALA A 7 14.21 -17.70 -0.82
C ALA A 7 13.05 -16.76 -1.15
N GLU A 8 11.86 -17.32 -1.41
CA GLU A 8 10.69 -16.56 -1.80
C GLU A 8 10.11 -15.80 -0.61
N GLN A 9 9.68 -14.58 -0.87
CA GLN A 9 8.99 -13.77 0.12
C GLN A 9 7.61 -14.34 0.41
N ILE A 10 7.22 -14.28 1.68
CA ILE A 10 5.88 -14.64 2.12
C ILE A 10 4.91 -13.49 1.78
N LEU A 11 3.77 -13.83 1.20
CA LEU A 11 2.68 -12.87 0.98
C LEU A 11 2.05 -12.50 2.32
N ALA A 12 2.04 -11.21 2.64
CA ALA A 12 1.44 -10.72 3.88
C ALA A 12 -0.05 -11.06 3.97
N GLY A 13 -0.50 -11.52 5.15
CA GLY A 13 -1.86 -11.97 5.39
C GLY A 13 -2.14 -13.42 4.95
N SER A 14 -1.14 -14.16 4.52
CA SER A 14 -1.30 -15.55 4.04
C SER A 14 -0.91 -16.62 5.06
N VAL A 15 -0.31 -16.21 6.18
CA VAL A 15 0.24 -17.17 7.14
C VAL A 15 -0.77 -17.53 8.20
N ARG A 16 -1.03 -18.81 8.33
CA ARG A 16 -1.77 -19.39 9.44
C ARG A 16 -1.10 -20.69 9.87
N PHE A 17 -0.84 -20.80 11.15
CA PHE A 17 -0.30 -22.02 11.76
C PHE A 17 -0.88 -22.24 13.15
N THR A 18 -0.84 -23.47 13.59
CA THR A 18 -1.17 -23.83 14.97
C THR A 18 0.11 -24.23 15.72
N LEU A 19 0.17 -23.84 16.99
CA LEU A 19 1.20 -24.26 17.93
C LEU A 19 0.53 -24.65 19.22
N ALA A 20 0.72 -25.90 19.69
CA ALA A 20 -0.05 -26.49 20.75
C ALA A 20 -1.56 -26.39 20.48
N SER A 21 -2.31 -25.71 21.35
CA SER A 21 -3.77 -25.52 21.17
C SER A 21 -4.17 -24.16 20.59
N SER A 22 -3.18 -23.34 20.22
CA SER A 22 -3.41 -21.94 19.77
C SER A 22 -3.18 -21.79 18.27
N THR A 23 -4.05 -21.03 17.63
CA THR A 23 -3.92 -20.63 16.23
C THR A 23 -3.26 -19.25 16.14
N TYR A 24 -2.35 -19.09 15.21
CA TYR A 24 -1.66 -17.84 14.92
C TYR A 24 -1.92 -17.43 13.48
N VAL A 25 -2.23 -16.15 13.28
CA VAL A 25 -2.48 -15.55 11.96
C VAL A 25 -1.70 -14.26 11.84
N ASP A 26 -1.09 -14.03 10.69
CA ASP A 26 -0.35 -12.80 10.44
C ASP A 26 -1.25 -11.66 9.98
N LYS A 27 -0.89 -10.46 10.39
CA LYS A 27 -1.46 -9.20 9.89
C LYS A 27 -0.44 -8.09 10.01
N LEU A 28 -0.03 -7.54 8.88
CA LEU A 28 0.91 -6.40 8.81
C LEU A 28 2.21 -6.61 9.63
N GLY A 29 2.79 -7.82 9.56
CA GLY A 29 4.02 -8.16 10.27
C GLY A 29 3.84 -8.59 11.71
N SER A 30 2.64 -8.44 12.29
CA SER A 30 2.31 -8.93 13.63
C SER A 30 1.60 -10.28 13.56
N LEU A 31 1.86 -11.15 14.53
CA LEU A 31 1.16 -12.42 14.72
C LEU A 31 0.08 -12.27 15.79
N TYR A 32 -1.15 -12.61 15.43
CA TYR A 32 -2.30 -12.58 16.32
C TYR A 32 -2.66 -14.00 16.75
N ARG A 33 -2.72 -14.22 18.05
CA ARG A 33 -3.10 -15.50 18.64
C ARG A 33 -4.61 -15.58 18.83
N ASN A 34 -5.19 -16.73 18.44
CA ASN A 34 -6.60 -17.05 18.56
C ASN A 34 -7.53 -15.94 18.05
N PRO A 35 -7.35 -15.44 16.81
CA PRO A 35 -8.18 -14.38 16.29
C PRO A 35 -9.63 -14.83 16.17
N SER A 36 -10.54 -13.94 16.54
CA SER A 36 -11.97 -14.16 16.38
C SER A 36 -12.34 -14.25 14.90
N VAL A 37 -13.02 -15.31 14.50
CA VAL A 37 -13.49 -15.49 13.12
C VAL A 37 -14.51 -14.44 12.70
N THR A 38 -15.17 -13.79 13.65
CA THR A 38 -16.20 -12.78 13.40
C THR A 38 -15.61 -11.37 13.29
N THR A 39 -14.66 -11.02 14.18
CA THR A 39 -14.13 -9.66 14.28
C THR A 39 -12.69 -9.54 13.81
N GLY A 40 -11.98 -10.66 13.64
CA GLY A 40 -10.53 -10.68 13.39
C GLY A 40 -9.69 -10.18 14.58
N ALA A 41 -10.32 -9.85 15.71
CA ALA A 41 -9.61 -9.41 16.90
C ALA A 41 -8.90 -10.60 17.56
N GLY A 42 -7.65 -10.42 17.94
CA GLY A 42 -6.81 -11.40 18.61
C GLY A 42 -5.77 -10.72 19.48
N THR A 43 -5.06 -11.50 20.31
CA THR A 43 -3.95 -10.98 21.10
C THR A 43 -2.68 -10.98 20.26
N ILE A 44 -1.95 -9.86 20.21
CA ILE A 44 -0.62 -9.84 19.57
C ILE A 44 0.29 -10.77 20.34
N ALA A 45 0.89 -11.72 19.64
CA ALA A 45 1.69 -12.79 20.23
C ALA A 45 3.07 -12.95 19.58
N GLY A 46 3.45 -12.06 18.68
CA GLY A 46 4.73 -12.11 18.02
C GLY A 46 4.80 -11.28 16.74
N GLN A 47 5.86 -11.52 15.99
CA GLN A 47 6.15 -10.87 14.72
C GLN A 47 6.57 -11.90 13.67
N ILE A 48 6.39 -11.56 12.40
CA ILE A 48 6.85 -12.32 11.24
C ILE A 48 7.63 -11.41 10.29
N HIS A 49 8.75 -11.92 9.80
CA HIS A 49 9.56 -11.29 8.76
C HIS A 49 9.27 -11.95 7.42
N TYR A 50 8.48 -11.32 6.59
CA TYR A 50 8.04 -11.88 5.31
C TYR A 50 9.16 -12.19 4.32
N GLY A 51 10.26 -11.43 4.39
CA GLY A 51 11.39 -11.60 3.48
C GLY A 51 12.23 -12.86 3.70
N ASN A 52 12.15 -13.46 4.89
CA ASN A 52 12.95 -14.63 5.24
C ASN A 52 12.18 -15.69 6.05
N GLY A 53 10.88 -15.52 6.23
CA GLY A 53 10.03 -16.46 6.95
C GLY A 53 10.28 -16.59 8.45
N ALA A 54 11.15 -15.74 9.04
CA ALA A 54 11.43 -15.78 10.46
C ALA A 54 10.23 -15.36 11.29
N VAL A 55 9.91 -16.15 12.32
CA VAL A 55 8.84 -15.90 13.28
C VAL A 55 9.44 -15.77 14.67
N GLU A 56 9.06 -14.68 15.35
CA GLU A 56 9.40 -14.44 16.76
C GLU A 56 8.11 -14.40 17.57
N LEU A 57 7.91 -15.39 18.46
CA LEU A 57 6.76 -15.43 19.34
C LEU A 57 7.12 -14.80 20.69
N SER A 58 6.27 -13.89 21.15
CA SER A 58 6.32 -13.28 22.48
C SER A 58 5.32 -13.92 23.46
N ALA A 59 4.31 -14.64 22.96
CA ALA A 59 3.32 -15.33 23.76
C ALA A 59 2.93 -16.68 23.12
N TRP A 60 3.10 -17.77 23.90
CA TRP A 60 2.74 -19.14 23.51
C TRP A 60 2.33 -19.97 24.74
N ASP A 61 1.76 -21.16 24.50
CA ASP A 61 1.42 -22.10 25.56
C ASP A 61 2.65 -22.88 26.02
N VAL A 62 3.03 -22.73 27.27
CA VAL A 62 4.22 -23.39 27.87
C VAL A 62 3.84 -24.83 28.27
N GLY A 63 4.71 -25.79 27.96
CA GLY A 63 4.64 -27.18 28.46
C GLY A 63 3.94 -28.19 27.55
N GLY A 64 3.56 -27.82 26.32
CA GLY A 64 3.06 -28.72 25.29
C GLY A 64 4.13 -29.19 24.29
N ALA A 65 3.77 -30.09 23.39
CA ALA A 65 4.56 -30.36 22.18
C ALA A 65 4.54 -29.11 21.31
N ASN A 66 5.68 -28.46 21.20
CA ASN A 66 5.82 -27.17 20.51
C ASN A 66 6.19 -27.35 19.02
N ASN A 67 5.57 -28.33 18.36
CA ASN A 67 5.71 -28.47 16.92
C ASN A 67 4.65 -27.62 16.22
N PRO A 68 5.05 -26.61 15.46
CA PRO A 68 4.10 -25.82 14.69
C PRO A 68 3.52 -26.67 13.55
N THR A 69 2.22 -26.55 13.32
CA THR A 69 1.56 -27.11 12.15
C THR A 69 1.12 -25.96 11.25
N LEU A 70 1.76 -25.84 10.10
CA LEU A 70 1.44 -24.86 9.09
C LEU A 70 0.14 -25.24 8.40
N GLU A 71 -0.85 -24.34 8.42
CA GLU A 71 -2.15 -24.53 7.77
C GLU A 71 -2.20 -23.82 6.41
N THR A 72 -1.74 -22.55 6.36
CA THR A 72 -1.64 -21.79 5.13
C THR A 72 -0.37 -20.96 5.11
N LEU A 73 0.26 -20.87 3.96
CA LEU A 73 1.36 -19.98 3.63
C LEU A 73 1.41 -19.84 2.12
N VAL A 74 1.47 -18.61 1.62
CA VAL A 74 1.67 -18.32 0.21
C VAL A 74 2.97 -17.54 0.07
N THR A 75 3.84 -18.03 -0.80
CA THR A 75 5.07 -17.32 -1.20
C THR A 75 4.89 -16.70 -2.58
N GLN A 76 5.72 -15.71 -2.87
CA GLN A 76 5.79 -15.08 -4.18
C GLN A 76 7.25 -15.10 -4.65
N LEU A 77 7.46 -15.46 -5.92
CA LEU A 77 8.79 -15.56 -6.52
C LEU A 77 9.51 -14.21 -6.63
N GLU A 78 8.73 -13.13 -6.76
CA GLU A 78 9.26 -11.76 -6.80
C GLU A 78 8.34 -10.84 -6.01
N SER A 79 8.90 -9.75 -5.49
CA SER A 79 8.11 -8.66 -4.92
C SER A 79 7.14 -8.14 -5.98
N VAL A 80 5.87 -8.09 -5.66
CA VAL A 80 4.89 -7.41 -6.52
C VAL A 80 5.32 -5.96 -6.69
N LYS A 81 5.35 -5.49 -7.93
CA LYS A 81 5.68 -4.11 -8.27
C LYS A 81 4.50 -3.50 -8.99
N THR A 82 4.21 -2.25 -8.72
CA THR A 82 3.15 -1.53 -9.41
C THR A 82 3.57 -0.09 -9.69
N ASN A 83 3.10 0.48 -10.78
CA ASN A 83 3.20 1.90 -11.06
C ASN A 83 1.87 2.63 -10.92
N GLN A 84 0.84 1.95 -10.40
CA GLN A 84 -0.49 2.52 -10.25
C GLN A 84 -1.14 2.00 -8.99
N VAL A 85 -1.89 2.88 -8.29
CA VAL A 85 -2.74 2.49 -7.18
C VAL A 85 -4.08 3.22 -7.26
N SER A 86 -5.16 2.47 -7.03
CA SER A 86 -6.48 3.03 -6.78
C SER A 86 -6.74 2.95 -5.28
N TYR A 87 -7.13 4.06 -4.69
CA TYR A 87 -7.31 4.18 -3.25
C TYR A 87 -8.72 4.65 -2.91
N ARG A 88 -9.30 4.08 -1.86
CA ARG A 88 -10.55 4.52 -1.26
C ARG A 88 -10.36 4.75 0.22
N ALA A 89 -10.64 5.97 0.67
CA ALA A 89 -10.56 6.34 2.06
C ALA A 89 -11.67 5.66 2.87
N PRO A 90 -11.37 5.16 4.08
CA PRO A 90 -12.37 4.56 4.95
C PRO A 90 -13.29 5.59 5.61
N MET A 91 -12.94 6.87 5.57
CA MET A 91 -13.67 7.99 6.14
C MET A 91 -13.88 9.08 5.10
N ILE A 92 -15.06 9.62 4.99
CA ILE A 92 -15.46 10.67 4.06
C ILE A 92 -16.37 11.70 4.76
N PRO A 93 -16.36 12.96 4.29
CA PRO A 93 -15.44 13.54 3.31
C PRO A 93 -14.05 13.77 3.91
N ILE A 94 -13.06 13.85 3.03
CA ILE A 94 -11.67 14.19 3.41
C ILE A 94 -11.47 15.69 3.25
N ARG A 95 -10.77 16.31 4.20
CA ARG A 95 -10.37 17.72 4.08
C ARG A 95 -9.41 17.89 2.91
N ALA A 96 -9.73 18.80 1.98
CA ALA A 96 -8.86 19.09 0.84
C ALA A 96 -7.42 19.40 1.30
N GLN A 97 -6.43 18.94 0.52
CA GLN A 97 -4.99 19.08 0.77
C GLN A 97 -4.47 18.39 2.05
N SER A 98 -5.28 17.60 2.74
CA SER A 98 -4.82 16.87 3.91
C SER A 98 -4.39 15.43 3.61
N LEU A 99 -4.70 14.91 2.41
CA LEU A 99 -4.27 13.59 1.98
C LEU A 99 -2.80 13.65 1.54
N THR A 100 -1.99 12.82 2.14
CA THR A 100 -0.64 12.52 1.66
C THR A 100 -0.50 11.02 1.51
N LEU A 101 -0.06 10.58 0.35
CA LEU A 101 0.27 9.19 0.06
C LEU A 101 1.79 9.06 -0.05
N SER A 102 2.36 8.06 0.60
CA SER A 102 3.78 7.72 0.46
C SER A 102 3.96 6.30 -0.06
N ALA A 103 4.98 6.09 -0.87
CA ALA A 103 5.34 4.79 -1.43
C ALA A 103 6.86 4.68 -1.61
N THR A 104 7.42 3.50 -1.42
CA THR A 104 8.85 3.25 -1.66
C THR A 104 9.06 2.80 -3.09
N LYS A 105 9.95 3.48 -3.82
CA LYS A 105 10.35 3.10 -5.18
C LYS A 105 11.20 1.82 -5.15
N VAL A 106 11.01 0.96 -6.12
CA VAL A 106 11.83 -0.26 -6.29
C VAL A 106 13.32 0.08 -6.50
N GLU A 107 13.58 1.18 -7.22
CA GLU A 107 14.94 1.70 -7.46
C GLU A 107 15.53 2.45 -6.25
N GLY A 108 14.77 2.55 -5.15
CA GLY A 108 15.16 3.26 -3.93
C GLY A 108 14.55 4.66 -3.81
N GLY A 109 14.45 5.13 -2.58
CA GLY A 109 13.80 6.41 -2.24
C GLY A 109 12.29 6.30 -2.01
N VAL A 110 11.71 7.36 -1.47
CA VAL A 110 10.30 7.43 -1.09
C VAL A 110 9.62 8.54 -1.87
N LEU A 111 8.49 8.21 -2.48
CA LEU A 111 7.55 9.19 -3.05
C LEU A 111 6.65 9.72 -1.93
N ASN A 112 6.37 11.03 -1.96
CA ASN A 112 5.37 11.67 -1.12
C ASN A 112 4.48 12.52 -2.01
N ILE A 113 3.23 12.11 -2.15
CA ILE A 113 2.27 12.70 -3.09
C ILE A 113 1.13 13.33 -2.32
N THR A 114 0.86 14.59 -2.60
CA THR A 114 -0.29 15.33 -2.05
C THR A 114 -1.08 15.91 -3.21
N PRO A 115 -2.37 15.56 -3.37
CA PRO A 115 -3.24 16.20 -4.35
C PRO A 115 -3.40 17.70 -4.05
N ASP A 116 -3.59 18.50 -5.07
CA ASP A 116 -3.92 19.91 -4.91
C ASP A 116 -5.32 20.14 -4.31
N GLY A 117 -5.73 21.39 -4.14
CA GLY A 117 -7.05 21.72 -3.58
C GLY A 117 -8.24 21.26 -4.40
N SER A 118 -8.06 21.00 -5.69
CA SER A 118 -9.08 20.43 -6.59
C SER A 118 -9.07 18.89 -6.60
N GLY A 119 -8.06 18.28 -5.98
CA GLY A 119 -7.82 16.85 -6.02
C GLY A 119 -6.99 16.38 -7.20
N THR A 120 -6.43 17.30 -7.99
CA THR A 120 -5.56 16.95 -9.13
C THR A 120 -4.15 16.62 -8.63
N ILE A 121 -3.53 15.63 -9.28
CA ILE A 121 -2.14 15.26 -9.06
C ILE A 121 -1.42 15.38 -10.39
N ASP A 122 -0.55 16.39 -10.49
CA ASP A 122 0.32 16.61 -11.65
C ASP A 122 1.70 17.03 -11.15
N THR A 123 2.50 16.06 -10.76
CA THR A 123 3.86 16.25 -10.25
C THR A 123 4.90 15.68 -11.22
N ALA A 124 6.18 15.85 -10.90
CA ALA A 124 7.26 15.27 -11.70
C ALA A 124 7.23 13.72 -11.71
N GLU A 125 6.76 13.10 -10.62
CA GLU A 125 6.83 11.66 -10.41
C GLU A 125 5.46 10.97 -10.25
N CYS A 126 4.35 11.73 -10.31
CA CYS A 126 3.02 11.16 -10.18
C CYS A 126 1.97 12.02 -10.87
N ASP A 127 1.05 11.36 -11.56
CA ASP A 127 -0.19 11.96 -12.05
C ASP A 127 -1.40 11.20 -11.48
N GLY A 128 -2.54 11.88 -11.49
CA GLY A 128 -3.77 11.25 -11.04
C GLY A 128 -4.80 12.23 -10.50
N PHE A 129 -5.69 11.69 -9.71
CA PHE A 129 -6.73 12.50 -9.06
C PHE A 129 -7.16 11.88 -7.73
N PHE A 130 -7.73 12.70 -6.86
CA PHE A 130 -8.44 12.26 -5.67
C PHE A 130 -9.69 13.11 -5.43
N ASN A 131 -10.84 12.45 -5.34
CA ASN A 131 -12.10 13.09 -5.00
C ASN A 131 -12.27 13.13 -3.48
N PHE A 132 -12.14 14.32 -2.88
CA PHE A 132 -12.19 14.50 -1.43
C PHE A 132 -13.56 14.27 -0.81
N GLU A 133 -14.64 14.48 -1.57
CA GLU A 133 -16.00 14.28 -1.09
C GLU A 133 -16.38 12.80 -1.06
N GLN A 134 -15.99 12.07 -2.08
CA GLN A 134 -16.30 10.65 -2.25
C GLN A 134 -15.20 9.72 -1.73
N GLY A 135 -14.03 10.27 -1.40
CA GLY A 135 -12.92 9.56 -0.78
C GLY A 135 -12.25 8.53 -1.67
N TYR A 136 -12.25 8.70 -2.98
CA TYR A 136 -11.54 7.80 -3.89
C TYR A 136 -10.64 8.55 -4.86
N GLY A 137 -9.61 7.87 -5.34
CA GLY A 137 -8.70 8.42 -6.31
C GLY A 137 -7.79 7.36 -6.94
N GLN A 138 -7.01 7.82 -7.89
CA GLN A 138 -6.04 7.03 -8.61
C GLN A 138 -4.73 7.79 -8.68
N PHE A 139 -3.63 7.09 -8.42
CA PHE A 139 -2.26 7.59 -8.48
C PHE A 139 -1.50 6.75 -9.49
N VAL A 140 -0.89 7.39 -10.48
CA VAL A 140 -0.04 6.77 -11.49
C VAL A 140 1.37 7.30 -11.31
N PHE A 141 2.27 6.45 -10.87
CA PHE A 141 3.67 6.82 -10.62
C PHE A 141 4.46 6.75 -11.91
N ARG A 142 4.98 7.89 -12.34
CA ARG A 142 5.69 8.03 -13.61
C ARG A 142 6.55 9.29 -13.63
N GLU A 143 7.70 9.21 -14.28
CA GLU A 143 8.58 10.32 -14.55
C GLU A 143 8.32 10.87 -15.95
N LYS A 144 8.23 12.20 -16.10
CA LYS A 144 8.07 12.87 -17.39
C LYS A 144 9.45 13.11 -17.99
N ILE A 145 9.74 12.45 -19.12
CA ILE A 145 11.03 12.56 -19.82
C ILE A 145 10.82 13.29 -21.13
N GLU A 146 11.58 14.38 -21.35
CA GLU A 146 11.65 15.04 -22.66
C GLU A 146 12.46 14.17 -23.62
N VAL A 147 11.86 13.79 -24.75
CA VAL A 147 12.52 13.03 -25.80
C VAL A 147 13.25 13.99 -26.75
N THR A 148 14.56 13.93 -26.74
CA THR A 148 15.44 14.76 -27.54
C THR A 148 16.22 13.90 -28.53
N SER A 149 16.85 14.51 -29.54
CA SER A 149 17.77 13.77 -30.46
C SER A 149 18.95 13.11 -29.73
N ALA A 150 19.35 13.64 -28.56
CA ALA A 150 20.47 13.13 -27.80
C ALA A 150 20.14 11.86 -27.01
N ASN A 151 18.88 11.74 -26.43
CA ASN A 151 18.50 10.62 -25.58
C ASN A 151 17.53 9.63 -26.24
N ARG A 152 17.03 9.92 -27.45
CA ARG A 152 16.03 9.11 -28.12
C ARG A 152 16.44 7.65 -28.29
N ALA A 153 17.68 7.40 -28.72
CA ALA A 153 18.15 6.04 -28.93
C ALA A 153 18.22 5.23 -27.62
N GLU A 154 18.60 5.89 -26.52
CA GLU A 154 18.64 5.28 -25.19
C GLU A 154 17.24 4.97 -24.67
N ILE A 155 16.30 5.91 -24.83
CA ILE A 155 14.90 5.73 -24.43
C ILE A 155 14.25 4.58 -25.22
N MET A 156 14.46 4.53 -26.55
CA MET A 156 13.90 3.47 -27.41
C MET A 156 14.45 2.08 -27.11
N ALA A 157 15.59 1.98 -26.46
CA ALA A 157 16.18 0.70 -26.05
C ALA A 157 15.64 0.17 -24.73
N GLN A 158 14.77 0.91 -24.03
CA GLN A 158 14.22 0.52 -22.74
C GLN A 158 13.00 -0.40 -22.90
N ASP A 159 12.88 -1.39 -22.04
CA ASP A 159 11.76 -2.36 -22.03
C ASP A 159 10.38 -1.72 -21.82
N TRP A 160 10.33 -0.56 -21.16
CA TRP A 160 9.10 0.19 -20.91
C TRP A 160 8.70 1.13 -22.05
N TYR A 161 9.55 1.29 -23.08
CA TYR A 161 9.28 2.22 -24.17
C TYR A 161 8.19 1.68 -25.10
N VAL A 162 7.21 2.51 -25.37
CA VAL A 162 6.14 2.27 -26.36
C VAL A 162 5.96 3.54 -27.17
N ALA A 163 6.20 3.46 -28.47
CA ALA A 163 6.23 4.63 -29.36
C ALA A 163 4.90 5.39 -29.39
N GLU A 164 3.76 4.70 -29.29
CA GLU A 164 2.42 5.26 -29.29
C GLU A 164 2.11 6.09 -28.03
N LEU A 165 2.92 5.96 -26.98
CA LEU A 165 2.79 6.73 -25.74
C LEU A 165 3.59 8.04 -25.74
N GLU A 166 4.37 8.31 -26.80
CA GLU A 166 4.97 9.64 -26.99
C GLU A 166 3.87 10.66 -27.27
N TYR A 167 3.99 11.84 -26.65
CA TYR A 167 3.07 12.94 -26.88
C TYR A 167 3.81 14.27 -27.03
N THR A 168 3.17 15.23 -27.70
CA THR A 168 3.71 16.58 -27.88
C THR A 168 3.05 17.54 -26.91
N LYS A 169 3.86 18.26 -26.14
CA LYS A 169 3.43 19.36 -25.27
C LYS A 169 4.42 20.52 -25.40
N ASP A 170 3.89 21.72 -25.60
CA ASP A 170 4.68 22.97 -25.75
C ASP A 170 5.77 22.88 -26.85
N GLY A 171 5.47 22.18 -27.96
CA GLY A 171 6.38 21.98 -29.08
C GLY A 171 7.51 20.98 -28.83
N LYS A 172 7.49 20.26 -27.71
CA LYS A 172 8.47 19.25 -27.31
C LYS A 172 7.83 17.86 -27.28
N GLN A 173 8.64 16.85 -27.52
CA GLN A 173 8.24 15.45 -27.40
C GLN A 173 8.49 14.95 -25.98
N TRP A 174 7.51 14.24 -25.43
CA TRP A 174 7.57 13.70 -24.07
C TRP A 174 7.15 12.24 -24.06
N ILE A 175 7.68 11.51 -23.09
CA ILE A 175 7.24 10.15 -22.76
C ILE A 175 7.20 9.98 -21.25
N HIS A 176 6.37 9.09 -20.77
CA HIS A 176 6.30 8.74 -19.36
C HIS A 176 7.04 7.44 -19.06
N LYS A 177 8.11 7.52 -18.27
CA LYS A 177 8.77 6.35 -17.69
C LYS A 177 7.99 5.89 -16.48
N PRO A 178 7.50 4.64 -16.41
CA PRO A 178 6.84 4.12 -15.22
C PRO A 178 7.82 4.08 -14.03
N ILE A 179 7.37 4.55 -12.86
CA ILE A 179 8.09 4.40 -11.60
C ILE A 179 7.46 3.26 -10.86
N MET A 180 8.18 2.16 -10.70
CA MET A 180 7.70 1.00 -9.96
C MET A 180 7.87 1.22 -8.46
N VAL A 181 6.81 0.96 -7.69
CA VAL A 181 6.79 1.03 -6.23
C VAL A 181 6.46 -0.33 -5.63
N LEU A 182 6.81 -0.51 -4.37
CA LEU A 182 6.48 -1.68 -3.56
C LEU A 182 5.10 -1.47 -2.92
N PRO A 183 4.05 -2.21 -3.32
CA PRO A 183 2.67 -1.99 -2.85
C PRO A 183 2.52 -2.05 -1.34
N GLU A 184 3.26 -2.93 -0.68
CA GLU A 184 3.24 -3.12 0.77
C GLU A 184 3.76 -1.91 1.55
N THR A 185 4.48 -1.01 0.87
CA THR A 185 5.01 0.22 1.48
C THR A 185 4.08 1.41 1.33
N ILE A 186 2.98 1.27 0.57
CA ILE A 186 2.05 2.35 0.32
C ILE A 186 1.30 2.68 1.62
N LYS A 187 1.47 3.92 2.05
CA LYS A 187 0.84 4.46 3.24
C LYS A 187 0.15 5.77 2.90
N TYR A 188 -0.87 6.10 3.66
CA TYR A 188 -1.54 7.39 3.53
C TYR A 188 -1.80 8.02 4.90
N SER A 189 -1.91 9.33 4.89
CA SER A 189 -2.39 10.13 6.00
C SER A 189 -3.41 11.13 5.47
N ALA A 190 -4.54 11.27 6.15
CA ALA A 190 -5.59 12.20 5.77
C ALA A 190 -6.39 12.67 6.98
N VAL A 191 -7.00 13.84 6.87
CA VAL A 191 -7.94 14.37 7.86
C VAL A 191 -9.35 14.26 7.29
N GLY A 192 -10.19 13.45 7.91
CA GLY A 192 -11.61 13.35 7.56
C GLY A 192 -12.44 14.29 8.43
N TYR A 193 -13.58 14.72 7.91
CA TYR A 193 -14.58 15.42 8.70
C TYR A 193 -15.49 14.42 9.40
N SER A 194 -15.83 14.71 10.64
CA SER A 194 -16.91 14.02 11.34
C SER A 194 -18.05 15.01 11.60
N TYR A 195 -19.27 14.55 11.36
CA TYR A 195 -20.46 15.33 11.65
C TYR A 195 -20.88 15.09 13.08
N ILE A 196 -20.96 16.16 13.87
CA ILE A 196 -21.52 16.11 15.21
C ILE A 196 -22.97 16.56 15.06
N PRO A 197 -23.96 15.71 15.39
CA PRO A 197 -25.36 16.13 15.40
C PRO A 197 -25.50 17.27 16.45
N ILE A 198 -25.93 18.43 15.98
CA ILE A 198 -26.21 19.56 16.87
C ILE A 198 -27.70 19.48 17.22
N ASP A 199 -28.00 19.54 18.51
CA ASP A 199 -29.37 19.53 18.99
C ASP A 199 -30.13 20.74 18.44
N ALA A 200 -31.38 20.51 17.99
CA ALA A 200 -32.20 21.55 17.40
C ALA A 200 -32.44 22.73 18.37
N GLU A 201 -32.49 22.46 19.66
CA GLU A 201 -32.63 23.47 20.71
C GLU A 201 -31.43 24.43 20.77
N LEU A 202 -30.20 23.93 20.51
CA LEU A 202 -28.99 24.77 20.47
C LEU A 202 -28.97 25.70 19.28
N LEU A 203 -29.71 25.38 18.23
CA LEU A 203 -29.86 26.20 17.01
C LEU A 203 -31.05 27.17 17.11
N GLY A 204 -31.80 27.16 18.20
CA GLY A 204 -33.02 27.98 18.34
C GLY A 204 -34.17 27.51 17.45
N LEU A 205 -34.11 26.29 16.95
CA LEU A 205 -35.14 25.66 16.17
C LEU A 205 -36.12 24.96 17.14
N SER A 206 -37.27 25.58 17.44
CA SER A 206 -38.32 24.89 18.16
C SER A 206 -38.98 23.83 17.26
N ALA A 207 -39.24 22.67 17.82
CA ALA A 207 -39.99 21.58 17.19
C ALA A 207 -41.44 21.96 16.98
#